data_5da609f596e8198eb0483814dbab592f
#
_entry.id   5da609f596e8198eb0483814dbab592f
#
_cell.length_a   1.000
_cell.length_b   1.000
_cell.length_c   1.000
_cell.angle_alpha   90.00
_cell.angle_beta   90.00
_cell.angle_gamma   90.00
#
_symmetry.space_group_name_H-M   'P 1'
#
loop_
_entity.id
_entity.type
_entity.pdbx_description
1 polymer ?
#
loop_
_entity_poly.entity_id
_entity_poly.type
_entity_poly.pdbx_seq_one_letter_code
_entity_poly.pdbx_strand_id
1 'polypeptide(L)'
;MGMVRPSAGSIRAEIDGVAHELIGRSTEDIVDLGIGFVPEGRRLFPRLTVTENLLLGAFRPTARSAIGRNLDFCFETFPRLKERSRQLAGSMSGGEQQMLALARALMSAPRILLIDEPSVGLAPVLVKRTIEKIKELKDRYQLTVLMAEQNFTQAIRIADRGYVIVHGRIEFAGDSATELNDNELIRQFYLGT
;
A
#
# COMPACT_ATOMS: atom_id res chain seq x y z
N MET A 1 7.32 -7.09 -6.71
CA MET A 1 7.39 -6.15 -7.85
C MET A 1 8.49 -6.51 -8.87
N GLY A 2 9.19 -7.64 -8.71
CA GLY A 2 10.19 -8.11 -9.69
C GLY A 2 11.54 -7.37 -9.68
N MET A 3 11.73 -6.39 -8.79
CA MET A 3 12.99 -5.63 -8.70
C MET A 3 14.14 -6.41 -8.10
N VAL A 4 13.84 -7.43 -7.30
CA VAL A 4 14.82 -8.34 -6.69
C VAL A 4 14.52 -9.75 -7.17
N ARG A 5 15.55 -10.48 -7.57
CA ARG A 5 15.42 -11.89 -7.97
C ARG A 5 15.75 -12.78 -6.76
N PRO A 6 14.79 -13.59 -6.28
CA PRO A 6 15.09 -14.57 -5.24
C PRO A 6 16.02 -15.65 -5.76
N SER A 7 16.86 -16.19 -4.87
CA SER A 7 17.79 -17.28 -5.22
C SER A 7 17.11 -18.65 -5.31
N ALA A 8 15.96 -18.80 -4.63
CA ALA A 8 15.18 -20.04 -4.61
C ALA A 8 13.74 -19.75 -4.16
N GLY A 9 12.86 -20.75 -4.25
CA GLY A 9 11.47 -20.68 -3.81
C GLY A 9 10.51 -20.28 -4.92
N SER A 10 9.28 -19.89 -4.55
CA SER A 10 8.23 -19.41 -5.46
C SER A 10 7.47 -18.26 -4.83
N ILE A 11 6.96 -17.34 -5.67
CA ILE A 11 6.06 -16.26 -5.26
C ILE A 11 4.82 -16.34 -6.15
N ARG A 12 3.69 -16.67 -5.56
CA ARG A 12 2.43 -16.84 -6.30
C ARG A 12 1.39 -15.84 -5.84
N ALA A 13 0.65 -15.27 -6.78
CA ALA A 13 -0.54 -14.48 -6.52
C ALA A 13 -1.74 -15.16 -7.17
N GLU A 14 -2.82 -15.31 -6.43
CA GLU A 14 -4.11 -15.73 -6.97
C GLU A 14 -4.95 -14.48 -7.23
N ILE A 15 -5.36 -14.29 -8.47
CA ILE A 15 -6.13 -13.13 -8.92
C ILE A 15 -7.28 -13.64 -9.79
N ASP A 16 -8.51 -13.30 -9.39
CA ASP A 16 -9.74 -13.76 -10.06
C ASP A 16 -9.80 -15.30 -10.25
N GLY A 17 -9.31 -16.06 -9.24
CA GLY A 17 -9.27 -17.52 -9.24
C GLY A 17 -8.14 -18.14 -10.08
N VAL A 18 -7.25 -17.33 -10.64
CA VAL A 18 -6.10 -17.78 -11.43
C VAL A 18 -4.81 -17.57 -10.65
N ALA A 19 -4.03 -18.64 -10.47
CA ALA A 19 -2.70 -18.58 -9.83
C ALA A 19 -1.64 -18.13 -10.83
N HIS A 20 -0.89 -17.11 -10.45
CA HIS A 20 0.20 -16.53 -11.24
C HIS A 20 1.53 -16.68 -10.50
N GLU A 21 2.51 -17.33 -11.13
CA GLU A 21 3.90 -17.28 -10.66
C GLU A 21 4.49 -15.91 -10.99
N LEU A 22 5.08 -15.24 -10.00
CA LEU A 22 5.60 -13.87 -10.16
C LEU A 22 7.12 -13.83 -10.37
N ILE A 23 7.85 -14.91 -10.02
CA ILE A 23 9.30 -14.97 -10.23
C ILE A 23 9.58 -15.00 -11.73
N GLY A 24 10.55 -14.18 -12.15
CA GLY A 24 10.95 -14.06 -13.55
C GLY A 24 10.08 -13.17 -14.42
N ARG A 25 8.93 -12.68 -13.89
CA ARG A 25 8.14 -11.66 -14.58
C ARG A 25 8.78 -10.28 -14.50
N SER A 26 8.56 -9.48 -15.51
CA SER A 26 8.91 -8.06 -15.48
C SER A 26 8.00 -7.30 -14.49
N THR A 27 8.45 -6.13 -14.03
CA THR A 27 7.61 -5.25 -13.20
C THR A 27 6.31 -4.87 -13.91
N GLU A 28 6.37 -4.64 -15.21
CA GLU A 28 5.22 -4.30 -16.07
C GLU A 28 4.19 -5.43 -16.07
N ASP A 29 4.64 -6.69 -16.31
CA ASP A 29 3.78 -7.86 -16.27
C ASP A 29 3.10 -8.05 -14.90
N ILE A 30 3.84 -7.83 -13.80
CA ILE A 30 3.30 -7.95 -12.44
C ILE A 30 2.23 -6.88 -12.19
N VAL A 31 2.47 -5.65 -12.61
CA VAL A 31 1.48 -4.57 -12.50
C VAL A 31 0.27 -4.84 -13.38
N ASP A 32 0.46 -5.41 -14.56
CA ASP A 32 -0.64 -5.77 -15.46
C ASP A 32 -1.56 -6.87 -14.93
N LEU A 33 -1.10 -7.67 -13.98
CA LEU A 33 -1.95 -8.56 -13.20
C LEU A 33 -2.89 -7.82 -12.24
N GLY A 34 -2.73 -6.52 -12.03
CA GLY A 34 -3.51 -5.75 -11.07
C GLY A 34 -2.86 -5.65 -9.69
N ILE A 35 -1.53 -5.72 -9.62
CA ILE A 35 -0.77 -5.51 -8.38
C ILE A 35 -0.25 -4.07 -8.35
N GLY A 36 -0.80 -3.24 -7.45
CA GLY A 36 -0.35 -1.87 -7.21
C GLY A 36 0.71 -1.80 -6.11
N PHE A 37 1.51 -0.73 -6.09
CA PHE A 37 2.56 -0.55 -5.09
C PHE A 37 2.64 0.89 -4.57
N VAL A 38 2.66 1.02 -3.25
CA VAL A 38 2.94 2.27 -2.53
C VAL A 38 4.30 2.12 -1.87
N PRO A 39 5.35 2.73 -2.40
CA PRO A 39 6.69 2.61 -1.86
C PRO A 39 6.89 3.44 -0.59
N GLU A 40 7.84 3.04 0.22
CA GLU A 40 8.37 3.86 1.31
C GLU A 40 8.78 5.26 0.80
N GLY A 41 8.59 6.27 1.63
CA GLY A 41 8.97 7.65 1.29
C GLY A 41 8.11 8.29 0.21
N ARG A 42 6.91 7.72 -0.07
CA ARG A 42 5.86 8.26 -0.96
C ARG A 42 6.24 8.33 -2.44
N ARG A 43 7.50 8.62 -2.78
CA ARG A 43 8.06 8.72 -4.12
C ARG A 43 7.17 9.52 -5.08
N LEU A 44 6.68 10.68 -4.63
CA LEU A 44 5.92 11.61 -5.43
C LEU A 44 6.84 12.44 -6.35
N PHE A 45 6.24 13.02 -7.38
CA PHE A 45 6.90 14.02 -8.24
C PHE A 45 6.60 15.41 -7.67
N PRO A 46 7.52 16.04 -6.93
CA PRO A 46 7.23 17.24 -6.13
C PRO A 46 6.91 18.46 -6.96
N ARG A 47 7.39 18.52 -8.19
CA ARG A 47 7.17 19.62 -9.14
C ARG A 47 5.93 19.44 -10.02
N LEU A 48 5.24 18.31 -9.88
CA LEU A 48 3.95 18.07 -10.52
C LEU A 48 2.82 18.35 -9.54
N THR A 49 1.67 18.73 -10.08
CA THR A 49 0.44 18.92 -9.33
C THR A 49 -0.10 17.60 -8.77
N VAL A 50 -1.07 17.68 -7.88
CA VAL A 50 -1.82 16.53 -7.38
C VAL A 50 -2.41 15.73 -8.55
N THR A 51 -3.12 16.40 -9.46
CA THR A 51 -3.73 15.73 -10.63
C THR A 51 -2.69 15.05 -11.51
N GLU A 52 -1.58 15.72 -11.81
CA GLU A 52 -0.53 15.14 -12.64
C GLU A 52 0.12 13.91 -11.97
N ASN A 53 0.36 13.96 -10.65
CA ASN A 53 0.81 12.78 -9.90
C ASN A 53 -0.17 11.61 -9.99
N LEU A 54 -1.48 11.87 -9.88
CA LEU A 54 -2.51 10.85 -10.01
C LEU A 54 -2.50 10.24 -11.42
N LEU A 55 -2.47 11.06 -12.46
CA LEU A 55 -2.45 10.60 -13.85
C LEU A 55 -1.27 9.67 -14.16
N LEU A 56 -0.11 9.90 -13.55
CA LEU A 56 1.04 8.99 -13.67
C LEU A 56 0.75 7.59 -13.13
N GLY A 57 -0.19 7.45 -12.18
CA GLY A 57 -0.63 6.14 -11.68
C GLY A 57 -1.47 5.33 -12.67
N ALA A 58 -2.04 5.98 -13.70
CA ALA A 58 -2.86 5.35 -14.73
C ALA A 58 -2.04 4.92 -15.96
N PHE A 59 -0.81 4.45 -15.78
CA PHE A 59 0.08 4.11 -16.91
C PHE A 59 -0.30 2.84 -17.67
N ARG A 60 -1.03 1.90 -17.02
CA ARG A 60 -1.52 0.67 -17.66
C ARG A 60 -2.53 0.98 -18.77
N PRO A 61 -2.54 0.23 -19.89
CA PRO A 61 -3.54 0.43 -20.94
C PRO A 61 -4.99 0.37 -20.43
N THR A 62 -5.30 -0.60 -19.56
CA THR A 62 -6.62 -0.77 -18.92
C THR A 62 -6.99 0.41 -18.01
N ALA A 63 -6.04 0.98 -17.30
CA ALA A 63 -6.26 2.14 -16.46
C ALA A 63 -6.42 3.42 -17.29
N ARG A 64 -5.70 3.55 -18.40
CA ARG A 64 -5.82 4.70 -19.33
C ARG A 64 -7.21 4.80 -19.95
N SER A 65 -7.82 3.70 -20.31
CA SER A 65 -9.20 3.69 -20.84
C SER A 65 -10.24 4.10 -19.81
N ALA A 66 -9.91 4.04 -18.52
CA ALA A 66 -10.77 4.36 -17.40
C ALA A 66 -10.29 5.58 -16.56
N ILE A 67 -9.39 6.41 -17.10
CA ILE A 67 -8.74 7.51 -16.38
C ILE A 67 -9.75 8.42 -15.66
N GLY A 68 -10.82 8.86 -16.33
CA GLY A 68 -11.83 9.73 -15.74
C GLY A 68 -12.49 9.06 -14.53
N ARG A 69 -12.98 7.84 -14.69
CA ARG A 69 -13.60 7.06 -13.61
C ARG A 69 -12.64 6.85 -12.43
N ASN A 70 -11.37 6.50 -12.70
CA ASN A 70 -10.39 6.24 -11.66
C ASN A 70 -10.00 7.54 -10.93
N LEU A 71 -9.95 8.66 -11.64
CA LEU A 71 -9.68 9.98 -11.06
C LEU A 71 -10.83 10.42 -10.16
N ASP A 72 -12.08 10.29 -10.63
CA ASP A 72 -13.29 10.59 -9.83
C ASP A 72 -13.30 9.74 -8.56
N PHE A 73 -13.05 8.45 -8.68
CA PHE A 73 -12.91 7.52 -7.55
C PHE A 73 -11.85 7.98 -6.54
N CYS A 74 -10.66 8.39 -7.03
CA CYS A 74 -9.60 8.90 -6.14
C CYS A 74 -10.05 10.21 -5.45
N PHE A 75 -10.73 11.10 -6.12
CA PHE A 75 -11.20 12.35 -5.54
C PHE A 75 -12.38 12.16 -4.57
N GLU A 76 -13.25 11.17 -4.79
CA GLU A 76 -14.28 10.79 -3.84
C GLU A 76 -13.67 10.15 -2.58
N THR A 77 -12.67 9.31 -2.75
CA THR A 77 -11.96 8.61 -1.66
C THR A 77 -11.09 9.57 -0.84
N PHE A 78 -10.52 10.57 -1.49
CA PHE A 78 -9.62 11.58 -0.89
C PHE A 78 -10.06 13.01 -1.23
N PRO A 79 -11.14 13.54 -0.63
CA PRO A 79 -11.69 14.84 -0.99
C PRO A 79 -10.71 16.01 -0.92
N ARG A 80 -9.76 15.95 0.05
CA ARG A 80 -8.70 16.97 0.17
C ARG A 80 -7.79 17.04 -1.04
N LEU A 81 -7.56 15.92 -1.73
CA LEU A 81 -6.79 15.92 -2.98
C LEU A 81 -7.55 16.62 -4.11
N LYS A 82 -8.88 16.50 -4.14
CA LYS A 82 -9.75 17.22 -5.09
C LYS A 82 -9.66 18.72 -4.89
N GLU A 83 -9.79 19.17 -3.64
CA GLU A 83 -9.68 20.61 -3.27
C GLU A 83 -8.33 21.19 -3.69
N ARG A 84 -7.26 20.39 -3.65
CA ARG A 84 -5.89 20.78 -3.93
C ARG A 84 -5.36 20.26 -5.28
N SER A 85 -6.25 19.89 -6.18
CA SER A 85 -5.92 19.20 -7.44
C SER A 85 -4.85 19.90 -8.29
N ARG A 86 -4.78 21.23 -8.22
CA ARG A 86 -3.79 22.07 -8.94
C ARG A 86 -2.56 22.43 -8.11
N GLN A 87 -2.52 22.05 -6.81
CA GLN A 87 -1.37 22.34 -5.94
C GLN A 87 -0.19 21.42 -6.29
N LEU A 88 1.04 21.93 -6.20
CA LEU A 88 2.26 21.12 -6.35
C LEU A 88 2.40 20.14 -5.19
N ALA A 89 2.69 18.88 -5.50
CA ALA A 89 2.81 17.82 -4.49
C ALA A 89 3.91 18.13 -3.45
N GLY A 90 4.97 18.79 -3.84
CA GLY A 90 6.07 19.18 -2.94
C GLY A 90 5.69 20.20 -1.87
N SER A 91 4.60 20.98 -2.07
CA SER A 91 4.12 21.98 -1.11
C SER A 91 3.03 21.45 -0.16
N MET A 92 2.68 20.17 -0.27
CA MET A 92 1.69 19.52 0.60
C MET A 92 2.31 19.05 1.91
N SER A 93 1.49 18.95 2.96
CA SER A 93 1.90 18.33 4.22
C SER A 93 2.23 16.84 4.03
N GLY A 94 3.07 16.27 4.93
CA GLY A 94 3.45 14.86 4.86
C GLY A 94 2.27 13.89 4.82
N GLY A 95 1.20 14.18 5.57
CA GLY A 95 -0.02 13.37 5.54
C GLY A 95 -0.78 13.46 4.22
N GLU A 96 -0.88 14.65 3.63
CA GLU A 96 -1.49 14.83 2.31
C GLU A 96 -0.68 14.17 1.20
N GLN A 97 0.65 14.23 1.29
CA GLN A 97 1.53 13.51 0.38
C GLN A 97 1.34 11.98 0.50
N GLN A 98 1.14 11.47 1.72
CA GLN A 98 0.85 10.04 1.93
C GLN A 98 -0.48 9.63 1.29
N MET A 99 -1.53 10.46 1.45
CA MET A 99 -2.81 10.23 0.79
C MET A 99 -2.68 10.27 -0.74
N LEU A 100 -1.86 11.19 -1.26
CA LEU A 100 -1.58 11.27 -2.70
C LEU A 100 -0.83 10.03 -3.22
N ALA A 101 0.12 9.49 -2.46
CA ALA A 101 0.83 8.27 -2.82
C ALA A 101 -0.11 7.05 -2.88
N LEU A 102 -1.01 6.90 -1.89
CA LEU A 102 -2.07 5.89 -1.90
C LEU A 102 -3.00 6.06 -3.10
N ALA A 103 -3.53 7.27 -3.30
CA ALA A 103 -4.43 7.58 -4.40
C ALA A 103 -3.79 7.31 -5.77
N ARG A 104 -2.51 7.65 -5.95
CA ARG A 104 -1.77 7.37 -7.19
C ARG A 104 -1.69 5.86 -7.48
N ALA A 105 -1.46 5.03 -6.48
CA ALA A 105 -1.46 3.58 -6.66
C ALA A 105 -2.86 3.05 -7.06
N LEU A 106 -3.93 3.65 -6.53
CA LEU A 106 -5.31 3.29 -6.86
C LEU A 106 -5.72 3.67 -8.29
N MET A 107 -5.04 4.64 -8.91
CA MET A 107 -5.30 5.00 -10.31
C MET A 107 -5.10 3.83 -11.30
N SER A 108 -4.31 2.83 -10.92
CA SER A 108 -4.15 1.60 -11.69
C SER A 108 -5.32 0.60 -11.53
N ALA A 109 -6.31 0.90 -10.69
CA ALA A 109 -7.40 0.00 -10.30
C ALA A 109 -6.88 -1.40 -9.88
N PRO A 110 -6.02 -1.49 -8.84
CA PRO A 110 -5.39 -2.73 -8.44
C PRO A 110 -6.38 -3.68 -7.77
N ARG A 111 -6.08 -5.01 -7.81
CA ARG A 111 -6.73 -6.06 -7.00
C ARG A 111 -5.94 -6.31 -5.73
N ILE A 112 -4.62 -6.22 -5.82
CA ILE A 112 -3.68 -6.37 -4.71
C ILE A 112 -2.91 -5.07 -4.56
N LEU A 113 -2.83 -4.54 -3.35
CA LEU A 113 -2.07 -3.34 -3.04
C LEU A 113 -0.93 -3.69 -2.07
N LEU A 114 0.29 -3.54 -2.55
CA LEU A 114 1.50 -3.65 -1.73
C LEU A 114 1.80 -2.28 -1.14
N ILE A 115 2.04 -2.21 0.17
CA ILE A 115 2.32 -0.94 0.86
C ILE A 115 3.57 -1.14 1.73
N ASP A 116 4.55 -0.27 1.53
CA ASP A 116 5.81 -0.30 2.25
C ASP A 116 5.92 0.89 3.18
N GLU A 117 6.01 0.63 4.50
CA GLU A 117 6.23 1.60 5.57
C GLU A 117 5.34 2.85 5.48
N PRO A 118 4.00 2.73 5.45
CA PRO A 118 3.12 3.89 5.24
C PRO A 118 3.17 4.90 6.37
N SER A 119 3.70 4.55 7.55
CA SER A 119 3.76 5.42 8.72
C SER A 119 5.05 6.24 8.81
N VAL A 120 6.10 5.89 8.05
CA VAL A 120 7.41 6.53 8.14
C VAL A 120 7.35 8.04 7.90
N GLY A 121 7.96 8.79 8.82
CA GLY A 121 8.03 10.26 8.73
C GLY A 121 6.70 10.97 8.89
N LEU A 122 5.72 10.35 9.54
CA LEU A 122 4.43 10.95 9.88
C LEU A 122 4.29 11.19 11.39
N ALA A 123 3.62 12.28 11.74
CA ALA A 123 3.20 12.50 13.13
C ALA A 123 2.15 11.43 13.54
N PRO A 124 2.09 11.04 14.84
CA PRO A 124 1.23 9.94 15.31
C PRO A 124 -0.24 10.04 14.89
N VAL A 125 -0.81 11.24 14.89
CA VAL A 125 -2.20 11.47 14.45
C VAL A 125 -2.39 11.18 12.97
N LEU A 126 -1.36 11.44 12.14
CA LEU A 126 -1.38 11.17 10.70
C LEU A 126 -1.17 9.69 10.42
N VAL A 127 -0.33 9.01 11.20
CA VAL A 127 -0.18 7.55 11.14
C VAL A 127 -1.53 6.87 11.33
N LYS A 128 -2.24 7.20 12.42
CA LYS A 128 -3.58 6.65 12.69
C LYS A 128 -4.52 6.84 11.51
N ARG A 129 -4.60 8.07 10.97
CA ARG A 129 -5.46 8.38 9.80
C ARG A 129 -5.06 7.60 8.55
N THR A 130 -3.76 7.39 8.32
CA THR A 130 -3.27 6.62 7.18
C THR A 130 -3.69 5.15 7.30
N ILE A 131 -3.51 4.55 8.47
CA ILE A 131 -3.88 3.16 8.74
C ILE A 131 -5.41 2.99 8.63
N GLU A 132 -6.20 3.91 9.19
CA GLU A 132 -7.66 3.89 9.06
C GLU A 132 -8.10 4.01 7.58
N LYS A 133 -7.42 4.84 6.78
CA LYS A 133 -7.71 4.94 5.35
C LYS A 133 -7.36 3.67 4.59
N ILE A 134 -6.24 3.01 4.91
CA ILE A 134 -5.88 1.71 4.32
C ILE A 134 -6.96 0.67 4.67
N LYS A 135 -7.44 0.63 5.91
CA LYS A 135 -8.55 -0.23 6.33
C LYS A 135 -9.82 0.03 5.53
N GLU A 136 -10.22 1.30 5.40
CA GLU A 136 -11.38 1.70 4.60
C GLU A 136 -11.25 1.21 3.15
N LEU A 137 -10.07 1.37 2.54
CA LEU A 137 -9.79 0.91 1.18
C LEU A 137 -9.94 -0.61 1.07
N LYS A 138 -9.34 -1.37 2.01
CA LYS A 138 -9.45 -2.82 2.09
C LYS A 138 -10.92 -3.27 2.15
N ASP A 139 -11.67 -2.74 3.12
CA ASP A 139 -13.00 -3.22 3.44
C ASP A 139 -14.02 -2.78 2.36
N ARG A 140 -13.97 -1.50 1.94
CA ARG A 140 -14.95 -0.93 1.01
C ARG A 140 -14.77 -1.40 -0.43
N TYR A 141 -13.53 -1.58 -0.85
CA TYR A 141 -13.20 -1.90 -2.25
C TYR A 141 -12.70 -3.32 -2.46
N GLN A 142 -12.80 -4.16 -1.42
CA GLN A 142 -12.41 -5.58 -1.46
C GLN A 142 -10.96 -5.77 -1.97
N LEU A 143 -10.07 -4.87 -1.56
CA LEU A 143 -8.66 -4.95 -1.92
C LEU A 143 -7.94 -5.95 -1.02
N THR A 144 -7.13 -6.81 -1.62
CA THR A 144 -6.12 -7.54 -0.86
C THR A 144 -4.95 -6.60 -0.59
N VAL A 145 -4.65 -6.36 0.69
CA VAL A 145 -3.53 -5.49 1.09
C VAL A 145 -2.42 -6.33 1.73
N LEU A 146 -1.22 -6.22 1.20
CA LEU A 146 0.00 -6.71 1.84
C LEU A 146 0.85 -5.51 2.25
N MET A 147 1.00 -5.30 3.56
CA MET A 147 1.68 -4.14 4.13
C MET A 147 2.90 -4.57 4.95
N ALA A 148 4.04 -3.97 4.68
CA ALA A 148 5.18 -4.00 5.59
C ALA A 148 5.11 -2.76 6.49
N GLU A 149 5.19 -2.94 7.81
CA GLU A 149 5.08 -1.85 8.79
C GLU A 149 5.87 -2.19 10.06
N GLN A 150 6.72 -1.26 10.51
CA GLN A 150 7.48 -1.42 11.75
C GLN A 150 6.64 -1.09 12.99
N ASN A 151 5.66 -0.21 12.85
CA ASN A 151 4.76 0.15 13.93
C ASN A 151 3.71 -0.94 14.15
N PHE A 152 4.10 -1.98 14.89
CA PHE A 152 3.24 -3.13 15.18
C PHE A 152 1.87 -2.73 15.71
N THR A 153 1.82 -1.81 16.69
CA THR A 153 0.57 -1.36 17.32
C THR A 153 -0.42 -0.77 16.32
N GLN A 154 0.06 -0.17 15.25
CA GLN A 154 -0.81 0.36 14.20
C GLN A 154 -1.17 -0.71 13.16
N ALA A 155 -0.20 -1.54 12.75
CA ALA A 155 -0.42 -2.59 11.78
C ALA A 155 -1.47 -3.61 12.23
N ILE A 156 -1.38 -4.05 13.50
CA ILE A 156 -2.27 -5.06 14.07
C ILE A 156 -3.75 -4.64 14.06
N ARG A 157 -4.04 -3.34 14.08
CA ARG A 157 -5.42 -2.81 14.11
C ARG A 157 -6.23 -3.11 12.85
N ILE A 158 -5.55 -3.38 11.74
CA ILE A 158 -6.19 -3.61 10.44
C ILE A 158 -5.80 -4.97 9.82
N ALA A 159 -4.90 -5.69 10.47
CA ALA A 159 -4.42 -6.98 9.99
C ALA A 159 -5.45 -8.07 10.23
N ASP A 160 -5.71 -8.89 9.21
CA ASP A 160 -6.44 -10.16 9.36
C ASP A 160 -5.46 -11.27 9.70
N ARG A 161 -4.22 -11.17 9.20
CA ARG A 161 -3.11 -12.11 9.34
C ARG A 161 -1.80 -11.35 9.36
N GLY A 162 -0.77 -11.87 10.03
CA GLY A 162 0.53 -11.21 10.07
C GLY A 162 1.71 -12.17 10.19
N TYR A 163 2.87 -11.66 9.75
CA TYR A 163 4.15 -12.34 9.84
C TYR A 163 5.15 -11.41 10.49
N VAL A 164 5.85 -11.89 11.50
CA VAL A 164 6.93 -11.16 12.16
C VAL A 164 8.25 -11.61 11.56
N ILE A 165 8.97 -10.67 10.96
CA ILE A 165 10.26 -10.91 10.31
C ILE A 165 11.36 -10.35 11.18
N VAL A 166 12.32 -11.18 11.57
CA VAL A 166 13.52 -10.81 12.33
C VAL A 166 14.74 -11.34 11.60
N HIS A 167 15.71 -10.48 11.33
CA HIS A 167 16.95 -10.84 10.60
C HIS A 167 16.69 -11.62 9.29
N GLY A 168 15.64 -11.26 8.57
CA GLY A 168 15.28 -11.88 7.28
C GLY A 168 14.61 -13.24 7.37
N ARG A 169 14.17 -13.67 8.57
CA ARG A 169 13.42 -14.90 8.80
C ARG A 169 12.06 -14.61 9.39
N ILE A 170 11.06 -15.42 9.05
CA ILE A 170 9.76 -15.39 9.70
C ILE A 170 9.91 -16.13 11.03
N GLU A 171 9.90 -15.39 12.13
CA GLU A 171 9.97 -15.94 13.48
C GLU A 171 8.59 -16.31 14.02
N PHE A 172 7.55 -15.62 13.56
CA PHE A 172 6.18 -15.90 13.96
C PHE A 172 5.20 -15.59 12.83
N ALA A 173 4.15 -16.39 12.73
CA ALA A 173 3.00 -16.16 11.87
C ALA A 173 1.72 -16.32 12.69
N GLY A 174 0.81 -15.36 12.59
CA GLY A 174 -0.49 -15.38 13.26
C GLY A 174 -1.63 -15.21 12.26
N ASP A 175 -2.66 -16.03 12.40
CA ASP A 175 -3.83 -16.02 11.53
C ASP A 175 -4.95 -15.09 12.05
N SER A 176 -4.68 -14.33 13.11
CA SER A 176 -5.59 -13.31 13.65
C SER A 176 -4.85 -12.20 14.38
N ALA A 177 -5.48 -11.03 14.49
CA ALA A 177 -4.98 -9.92 15.28
C ALA A 177 -4.81 -10.31 16.77
N THR A 178 -5.68 -11.12 17.30
CA THR A 178 -5.61 -11.63 18.70
C THR A 178 -4.36 -12.47 18.89
N GLU A 179 -4.14 -13.46 18.04
CA GLU A 179 -2.97 -14.33 18.11
C GLU A 179 -1.65 -13.56 18.02
N LEU A 180 -1.57 -12.57 17.10
CA LEU A 180 -0.42 -11.69 16.97
C LEU A 180 -0.20 -10.85 18.24
N ASN A 181 -1.27 -10.32 18.85
CA ASN A 181 -1.17 -9.43 20.00
C ASN A 181 -0.84 -10.18 21.31
N ASP A 182 -1.25 -11.45 21.42
CA ASP A 182 -1.03 -12.28 22.62
C ASP A 182 0.33 -12.99 22.61
N ASN A 183 1.09 -12.89 21.54
CA ASN A 183 2.39 -13.53 21.44
C ASN A 183 3.45 -12.84 22.33
N GLU A 184 4.08 -13.61 23.23
CA GLU A 184 5.08 -13.08 24.17
C GLU A 184 6.32 -12.49 23.48
N LEU A 185 6.78 -13.08 22.38
CA LEU A 185 7.92 -12.55 21.62
C LEU A 185 7.60 -11.17 21.05
N ILE A 186 6.39 -10.99 20.52
CA ILE A 186 5.95 -9.69 20.00
C ILE A 186 5.87 -8.66 21.13
N ARG A 187 5.35 -9.05 22.29
CA ARG A 187 5.30 -8.18 23.48
C ARG A 187 6.68 -7.75 23.91
N GLN A 188 7.64 -8.66 24.01
CA GLN A 188 9.02 -8.33 24.38
C GLN A 188 9.70 -7.42 23.36
N PHE A 189 9.59 -7.70 22.07
CA PHE A 189 10.30 -6.95 21.02
C PHE A 189 9.67 -5.59 20.69
N TYR A 190 8.35 -5.46 20.77
CA TYR A 190 7.65 -4.26 20.30
C TYR A 190 6.92 -3.47 21.39
N LEU A 191 6.54 -4.11 22.50
CA LEU A 191 5.80 -3.47 23.58
C LEU A 191 6.64 -3.27 24.84
N GLY A 192 7.82 -3.87 24.93
CA GLY A 192 8.77 -3.67 26.04
C GLY A 192 8.28 -4.20 27.39
N THR A 193 7.36 -5.17 27.39
CA THR A 193 6.74 -5.76 28.60
C THR A 193 7.05 -7.23 28.73
#